data_e9b95bf16e25721fea3683c63d6ad903
#
_entry.id   e9b95bf16e25721fea3683c63d6ad903
#
_cell.length_a   1.000
_cell.length_b   1.000
_cell.length_c   1.000
_cell.angle_alpha   90.00
_cell.angle_beta   90.00
_cell.angle_gamma   90.00
#
_symmetry.space_group_name_H-M   'P 1'
#
loop_
_entity.id
_entity.type
_entity.pdbx_description
1 polymer ?
#
loop_
_entity_poly.entity_id
_entity_poly.type
_entity_poly.pdbx_seq_one_letter_code
_entity_poly.pdbx_strand_id
1 'polypeptide(L)'
;MEKGYLALILHAHLPFVRHPEYKEFLEERWFFEALTETYIPLLSLFERLVNDKIEFYLTLSLSPTLLSMLNDTLLKERYINYLNKMIELCEKEIERTRFSPSFHKLALMYYYRFSKTKDKFLNQYNQDLIKEFKKYQDKGYLEIITCAATHGFLPLLLHKEAIKAQIEAGVSFYSKIFSTSPSGLWLPECGYFEGLDKFLKECGIKYFILETHGVLFARPRPKFGVYSSYYTKNRVAVFGRDPETSKSVWSSIEGYPGDYNYREYFRDIGFDLDYDYIKPYISPCGARIFTGIKYYKITGPTPYKEPYVPEKAREKAAEHAGNFMFNREKQIEYLYSVLGRKPIVVAPYDAELFGHWWFEGIDWLEFLIRKIKYDQNIFKLTTPSLYLKLYPKNQLINPAPSSWGWKGYYEVWLNGSNDWIYPHLHRAQETMINLAKRFKNVNGEKRRVLNQMVRELFLAQASDWAFMMKTGSFSEYAKKRVVTHLERFYLLKQFLEKDFINYEVLEDIENKDNIFPDLDYSLFHS
;
A
#
# COMPACT_ATOMS: atom_id res chain seq x y z
N MET A 1 13.39 1.90 -32.60
CA MET A 1 14.01 2.59 -31.43
C MET A 1 12.87 3.10 -30.57
N GLU A 2 12.84 2.80 -29.29
CA GLU A 2 11.76 3.23 -28.40
C GLU A 2 11.61 4.76 -28.38
N LYS A 3 10.36 5.23 -28.34
CA LYS A 3 9.99 6.65 -28.31
C LYS A 3 9.75 7.19 -26.90
N GLY A 4 9.57 6.31 -25.91
CA GLY A 4 9.33 6.70 -24.52
C GLY A 4 9.26 5.53 -23.55
N TYR A 5 8.75 5.80 -22.34
CA TYR A 5 8.76 4.87 -21.23
C TYR A 5 7.44 4.88 -20.47
N LEU A 6 7.09 3.71 -19.90
CA LEU A 6 6.00 3.54 -18.93
C LEU A 6 6.61 3.11 -17.60
N ALA A 7 6.33 3.85 -16.54
CA ALA A 7 6.70 3.49 -15.17
C ALA A 7 5.44 3.05 -14.40
N LEU A 8 5.30 1.75 -14.18
CA LEU A 8 4.27 1.20 -13.32
C LEU A 8 4.78 1.24 -11.86
N ILE A 9 4.03 1.86 -10.98
CA ILE A 9 4.36 1.98 -9.56
C ILE A 9 3.21 1.39 -8.74
N LEU A 10 3.50 0.38 -7.95
CA LEU A 10 2.54 -0.24 -7.05
C LEU A 10 2.86 0.18 -5.61
N HIS A 11 1.91 0.83 -4.96
CA HIS A 11 2.02 1.20 -3.55
C HIS A 11 1.33 0.14 -2.69
N ALA A 12 2.12 -0.63 -1.97
CA ALA A 12 1.65 -1.66 -1.05
C ALA A 12 1.64 -1.12 0.38
N HIS A 13 0.46 -0.94 0.92
CA HIS A 13 0.26 -0.36 2.25
C HIS A 13 -0.98 -0.91 2.95
N LEU A 14 -0.81 -1.17 4.24
CA LEU A 14 -1.90 -1.40 5.19
C LEU A 14 -1.55 -0.71 6.52
N PRO A 15 -2.55 -0.20 7.25
CA PRO A 15 -2.33 0.27 8.62
C PRO A 15 -1.81 -0.88 9.49
N PHE A 16 -1.11 -0.54 10.56
CA PHE A 16 -0.63 -1.55 11.49
C PHE A 16 -1.79 -2.16 12.28
N VAL A 17 -2.16 -3.38 11.92
CA VAL A 17 -3.25 -4.15 12.52
C VAL A 17 -2.68 -5.41 13.20
N ARG A 18 -2.43 -5.31 14.48
CA ARG A 18 -1.93 -6.40 15.34
C ARG A 18 -2.59 -6.30 16.71
N HIS A 19 -3.26 -7.35 17.14
CA HIS A 19 -4.06 -7.37 18.36
C HIS A 19 -3.76 -8.63 19.18
N PRO A 20 -2.59 -8.73 19.82
CA PRO A 20 -2.16 -9.93 20.55
C PRO A 20 -3.04 -10.25 21.76
N GLU A 21 -3.79 -9.27 22.27
CA GLU A 21 -4.74 -9.41 23.39
C GLU A 21 -5.98 -10.23 23.04
N TYR A 22 -6.21 -10.50 21.75
CA TYR A 22 -7.30 -11.35 21.28
C TYR A 22 -6.74 -12.60 20.59
N LYS A 23 -7.49 -13.70 20.65
CA LYS A 23 -7.13 -14.92 19.90
C LYS A 23 -7.21 -14.72 18.39
N GLU A 24 -8.22 -14.00 17.94
CA GLU A 24 -8.45 -13.59 16.54
C GLU A 24 -9.05 -12.18 16.56
N PHE A 25 -8.69 -11.36 15.60
CA PHE A 25 -9.22 -10.01 15.47
C PHE A 25 -9.64 -9.74 14.02
N LEU A 26 -10.77 -9.03 13.86
CA LEU A 26 -11.42 -8.85 12.56
C LEU A 26 -10.50 -8.15 11.55
N GLU A 27 -9.89 -7.05 11.96
CA GLU A 27 -9.13 -6.18 11.07
C GLU A 27 -7.78 -6.79 10.66
N GLU A 28 -7.26 -7.81 11.37
CA GLU A 28 -6.09 -8.57 10.91
C GLU A 28 -6.37 -9.30 9.59
N ARG A 29 -7.64 -9.54 9.25
CA ARG A 29 -8.02 -10.14 7.97
C ARG A 29 -7.65 -9.28 6.77
N TRP A 30 -7.61 -7.96 6.90
CA TRP A 30 -7.14 -7.09 5.81
C TRP A 30 -5.75 -7.48 5.33
N PHE A 31 -4.87 -7.77 6.29
CA PHE A 31 -3.53 -8.25 6.00
C PHE A 31 -3.55 -9.66 5.38
N PHE A 32 -4.37 -10.58 5.90
CA PHE A 32 -4.48 -11.94 5.37
C PHE A 32 -5.06 -11.98 3.96
N GLU A 33 -6.04 -11.15 3.69
CA GLU A 33 -6.65 -11.00 2.37
C GLU A 33 -5.66 -10.40 1.37
N ALA A 34 -4.92 -9.36 1.74
CA ALA A 34 -3.89 -8.77 0.90
C ALA A 34 -2.74 -9.76 0.59
N LEU A 35 -2.30 -10.55 1.58
CA LEU A 35 -1.35 -11.65 1.37
C LEU A 35 -1.85 -12.64 0.32
N THR A 36 -3.11 -13.09 0.48
CA THR A 36 -3.72 -14.16 -0.31
C THR A 36 -4.06 -13.70 -1.74
N GLU A 37 -4.57 -12.48 -1.88
CA GLU A 37 -5.14 -12.00 -3.13
C GLU A 37 -4.19 -11.13 -3.93
N THR A 38 -3.22 -10.44 -3.29
CA THR A 38 -2.29 -9.51 -3.93
C THR A 38 -0.83 -9.94 -3.84
N TYR A 39 -0.23 -10.03 -2.64
CA TYR A 39 1.23 -10.08 -2.52
C TYR A 39 1.82 -11.43 -2.97
N ILE A 40 1.22 -12.56 -2.55
CA ILE A 40 1.65 -13.89 -3.02
C ILE A 40 1.36 -14.08 -4.51
N PRO A 41 0.20 -13.67 -5.06
CA PRO A 41 -0.03 -13.65 -6.50
C PRO A 41 0.94 -12.77 -7.30
N LEU A 42 1.35 -11.58 -6.80
CA LEU A 42 2.39 -10.75 -7.43
C LEU A 42 3.75 -11.47 -7.49
N LEU A 43 4.19 -12.06 -6.38
CA LEU A 43 5.41 -12.86 -6.37
C LEU A 43 5.33 -14.02 -7.36
N SER A 44 4.18 -14.69 -7.45
CA SER A 44 3.93 -15.76 -8.42
C SER A 44 3.97 -15.27 -9.86
N LEU A 45 3.48 -14.05 -10.12
CA LEU A 45 3.59 -13.38 -11.41
C LEU A 45 5.07 -13.14 -11.77
N PHE A 46 5.86 -12.59 -10.86
CA PHE A 46 7.28 -12.32 -11.09
C PHE A 46 8.06 -13.61 -11.37
N GLU A 47 7.74 -14.70 -10.66
CA GLU A 47 8.32 -16.02 -10.93
C GLU A 47 8.07 -16.47 -12.37
N ARG A 48 6.80 -16.40 -12.83
CA ARG A 48 6.45 -16.81 -14.19
C ARG A 48 7.18 -15.97 -15.24
N LEU A 49 7.23 -14.64 -15.06
CA LEU A 49 7.93 -13.76 -15.99
C LEU A 49 9.43 -14.08 -16.06
N VAL A 50 10.08 -14.31 -14.93
CA VAL A 50 11.51 -14.66 -14.88
C VAL A 50 11.78 -16.04 -15.49
N ASN A 51 10.93 -17.05 -15.20
CA ASN A 51 11.06 -18.39 -15.79
C ASN A 51 10.90 -18.36 -17.30
N ASP A 52 10.01 -17.51 -17.82
CA ASP A 52 9.79 -17.28 -19.25
C ASP A 52 10.83 -16.32 -19.87
N LYS A 53 11.85 -15.89 -19.11
CA LYS A 53 12.91 -14.97 -19.53
C LYS A 53 12.39 -13.61 -20.04
N ILE A 54 11.30 -13.14 -19.45
CA ILE A 54 10.72 -11.83 -19.74
C ILE A 54 11.35 -10.82 -18.80
N GLU A 55 12.07 -9.85 -19.37
CA GLU A 55 12.56 -8.69 -18.64
C GLU A 55 11.40 -7.73 -18.38
N PHE A 56 11.28 -7.28 -17.15
CA PHE A 56 10.33 -6.26 -16.73
C PHE A 56 10.98 -5.32 -15.71
N TYR A 57 10.45 -4.11 -15.63
CA TYR A 57 10.88 -3.10 -14.67
C TYR A 57 9.64 -2.52 -14.02
N LEU A 58 9.56 -2.64 -12.70
CA LEU A 58 8.40 -2.18 -11.91
C LEU A 58 8.90 -1.56 -10.61
N THR A 59 8.24 -0.51 -10.16
CA THR A 59 8.51 0.09 -8.85
C THR A 59 7.46 -0.40 -7.85
N LEU A 60 7.94 -0.88 -6.69
CA LEU A 60 7.08 -1.33 -5.60
C LEU A 60 7.38 -0.49 -4.35
N SER A 61 6.40 0.27 -3.88
CA SER A 61 6.48 0.93 -2.58
C SER A 61 5.99 -0.04 -1.50
N LEU A 62 6.86 -0.44 -0.60
CA LEU A 62 6.48 -1.24 0.56
C LEU A 62 6.49 -0.36 1.80
N SER A 63 5.31 -0.10 2.38
CA SER A 63 5.21 0.73 3.57
C SER A 63 5.87 0.06 4.78
N PRO A 64 6.49 0.83 5.69
CA PRO A 64 7.13 0.25 6.86
C PRO A 64 6.17 -0.48 7.80
N THR A 65 4.90 -0.08 7.86
CA THR A 65 3.83 -0.82 8.59
C THR A 65 3.62 -2.20 8.00
N LEU A 66 3.48 -2.29 6.67
CA LEU A 66 3.35 -3.58 5.98
C LEU A 66 4.59 -4.46 6.19
N LEU A 67 5.79 -3.90 6.06
CA LEU A 67 7.04 -4.65 6.30
C LEU A 67 7.12 -5.18 7.73
N SER A 68 6.66 -4.40 8.73
CA SER A 68 6.60 -4.84 10.12
C SER A 68 5.65 -6.03 10.31
N MET A 69 4.45 -5.98 9.69
CA MET A 69 3.48 -7.06 9.75
C MET A 69 3.95 -8.32 8.98
N LEU A 70 4.59 -8.16 7.84
CA LEU A 70 5.19 -9.26 7.09
C LEU A 70 6.28 -10.00 7.88
N ASN A 71 6.93 -9.33 8.82
CA ASN A 71 7.97 -9.92 9.68
C ASN A 71 7.44 -10.44 11.02
N ASP A 72 6.18 -10.13 11.39
CA ASP A 72 5.61 -10.48 12.68
C ASP A 72 5.23 -11.97 12.77
N THR A 73 5.76 -12.68 13.77
CA THR A 73 5.53 -14.13 13.96
C THR A 73 4.09 -14.46 14.30
N LEU A 74 3.44 -13.67 15.15
CA LEU A 74 2.04 -13.87 15.51
C LEU A 74 1.12 -13.77 14.30
N LEU A 75 1.31 -12.75 13.46
CA LEU A 75 0.51 -12.56 12.25
C LEU A 75 0.76 -13.68 11.23
N LYS A 76 2.00 -14.19 11.11
CA LYS A 76 2.32 -15.35 10.25
C LYS A 76 1.60 -16.62 10.72
N GLU A 77 1.61 -16.91 12.00
CA GLU A 77 0.88 -18.05 12.58
C GLU A 77 -0.64 -17.93 12.37
N ARG A 78 -1.20 -16.75 12.61
CA ARG A 78 -2.63 -16.47 12.39
C ARG A 78 -3.02 -16.57 10.92
N TYR A 79 -2.13 -16.15 10.03
CA TYR A 79 -2.35 -16.30 8.58
C TYR A 79 -2.43 -17.77 8.16
N ILE A 80 -1.59 -18.64 8.71
CA ILE A 80 -1.68 -20.09 8.46
C ILE A 80 -3.03 -20.64 8.95
N ASN A 81 -3.48 -20.23 10.14
CA ASN A 81 -4.78 -20.62 10.66
C ASN A 81 -5.94 -20.11 9.80
N TYR A 82 -5.84 -18.87 9.31
CA TYR A 82 -6.80 -18.32 8.36
C TYR A 82 -6.88 -19.17 7.09
N LEU A 83 -5.74 -19.52 6.48
CA LEU A 83 -5.71 -20.36 5.28
C LEU A 83 -6.31 -21.76 5.54
N ASN A 84 -6.03 -22.37 6.70
CA ASN A 84 -6.63 -23.65 7.08
C ASN A 84 -8.15 -23.57 7.13
N LYS A 85 -8.69 -22.53 7.77
CA LYS A 85 -10.15 -22.29 7.83
C LYS A 85 -10.76 -22.09 6.45
N MET A 86 -10.08 -21.34 5.56
CA MET A 86 -10.58 -21.11 4.21
C MET A 86 -10.54 -22.38 3.35
N ILE A 87 -9.53 -23.24 3.51
CA ILE A 87 -9.45 -24.53 2.83
C ILE A 87 -10.59 -25.45 3.30
N GLU A 88 -10.82 -25.56 4.62
CA GLU A 88 -11.94 -26.33 5.18
C GLU A 88 -13.29 -25.83 4.65
N LEU A 89 -13.48 -24.50 4.58
CA LEU A 89 -14.70 -23.93 4.01
C LEU A 89 -14.85 -24.31 2.53
N CYS A 90 -13.76 -24.29 1.75
CA CYS A 90 -13.78 -24.71 0.37
C CYS A 90 -14.16 -26.19 0.20
N GLU A 91 -13.68 -27.09 1.08
CA GLU A 91 -14.05 -28.51 1.07
C GLU A 91 -15.57 -28.69 1.29
N LYS A 92 -16.14 -27.96 2.24
CA LYS A 92 -17.60 -27.93 2.43
C LYS A 92 -18.34 -27.36 1.23
N GLU A 93 -17.80 -26.31 0.60
CA GLU A 93 -18.39 -25.71 -0.60
C GLU A 93 -18.34 -26.66 -1.81
N ILE A 94 -17.30 -27.47 -1.96
CA ILE A 94 -17.22 -28.53 -2.99
C ILE A 94 -18.37 -29.51 -2.83
N GLU A 95 -18.62 -29.99 -1.60
CA GLU A 95 -19.72 -30.91 -1.32
C GLU A 95 -21.10 -30.21 -1.50
N ARG A 96 -21.27 -29.00 -0.97
CA ARG A 96 -22.54 -28.25 -1.09
C ARG A 96 -22.94 -27.98 -2.54
N THR A 97 -21.94 -27.71 -3.40
CA THR A 97 -22.17 -27.30 -4.80
C THR A 97 -22.14 -28.46 -5.80
N ARG A 98 -21.96 -29.71 -5.35
CA ARG A 98 -21.74 -30.90 -6.21
C ARG A 98 -22.75 -31.09 -7.34
N PHE A 99 -24.00 -30.62 -7.13
CA PHE A 99 -25.06 -30.69 -8.14
C PHE A 99 -25.27 -29.39 -8.91
N SER A 100 -24.40 -28.40 -8.73
CA SER A 100 -24.44 -27.10 -9.40
C SER A 100 -23.13 -26.87 -10.19
N PRO A 101 -23.01 -27.37 -11.42
CA PRO A 101 -21.72 -27.47 -12.13
C PRO A 101 -20.92 -26.18 -12.17
N SER A 102 -21.56 -25.02 -12.40
CA SER A 102 -20.89 -23.71 -12.45
C SER A 102 -20.27 -23.34 -11.09
N PHE A 103 -21.02 -23.51 -10.02
CA PHE A 103 -20.54 -23.18 -8.66
C PHE A 103 -19.55 -24.23 -8.16
N HIS A 104 -19.73 -25.51 -8.50
CA HIS A 104 -18.80 -26.58 -8.16
C HIS A 104 -17.40 -26.33 -8.75
N LYS A 105 -17.34 -25.91 -10.01
CA LYS A 105 -16.07 -25.51 -10.65
C LYS A 105 -15.38 -24.36 -9.91
N LEU A 106 -16.15 -23.39 -9.44
CA LEU A 106 -15.62 -22.26 -8.68
C LEU A 106 -15.17 -22.67 -7.26
N ALA A 107 -15.90 -23.56 -6.59
CA ALA A 107 -15.50 -24.11 -5.31
C ALA A 107 -14.15 -24.83 -5.41
N LEU A 108 -13.97 -25.66 -6.44
CA LEU A 108 -12.68 -26.30 -6.75
C LEU A 108 -11.58 -25.27 -7.04
N MET A 109 -11.88 -24.21 -7.81
CA MET A 109 -10.92 -23.13 -8.10
C MET A 109 -10.42 -22.47 -6.80
N TYR A 110 -11.32 -22.12 -5.87
CA TYR A 110 -10.95 -21.53 -4.60
C TYR A 110 -10.16 -22.49 -3.70
N TYR A 111 -10.55 -23.75 -3.65
CA TYR A 111 -9.80 -24.78 -2.93
C TYR A 111 -8.34 -24.85 -3.41
N TYR A 112 -8.13 -24.98 -4.71
CA TYR A 112 -6.79 -25.00 -5.29
C TYR A 112 -6.03 -23.69 -5.06
N ARG A 113 -6.72 -22.56 -5.12
CA ARG A 113 -6.10 -21.24 -4.88
C ARG A 113 -5.60 -21.13 -3.44
N PHE A 114 -6.43 -21.40 -2.43
CA PHE A 114 -6.03 -21.32 -1.03
C PHE A 114 -4.96 -22.38 -0.69
N SER A 115 -5.10 -23.60 -1.17
CA SER A 115 -4.12 -24.68 -0.96
C SER A 115 -2.76 -24.34 -1.56
N LYS A 116 -2.73 -23.82 -2.80
CA LYS A 116 -1.51 -23.37 -3.45
C LYS A 116 -0.88 -22.15 -2.76
N THR A 117 -1.70 -21.22 -2.29
CA THR A 117 -1.24 -20.05 -1.53
C THR A 117 -0.56 -20.49 -0.24
N LYS A 118 -1.18 -21.43 0.50
CA LYS A 118 -0.61 -22.02 1.71
C LYS A 118 0.72 -22.74 1.44
N ASP A 119 0.77 -23.57 0.40
CA ASP A 119 1.99 -24.26 0.00
C ASP A 119 3.12 -23.28 -0.35
N LYS A 120 2.84 -22.27 -1.16
CA LYS A 120 3.81 -21.22 -1.49
C LYS A 120 4.30 -20.48 -0.24
N PHE A 121 3.40 -20.07 0.63
CA PHE A 121 3.76 -19.35 1.84
C PHE A 121 4.65 -20.18 2.76
N LEU A 122 4.28 -21.44 3.01
CA LEU A 122 5.00 -22.31 3.94
C LEU A 122 6.29 -22.87 3.34
N ASN A 123 6.20 -23.49 2.17
CA ASN A 123 7.24 -24.35 1.63
C ASN A 123 8.14 -23.63 0.62
N GLN A 124 7.59 -22.76 -0.21
CA GLN A 124 8.38 -22.09 -1.24
C GLN A 124 9.03 -20.79 -0.72
N TYR A 125 8.29 -19.99 0.04
CA TYR A 125 8.76 -18.70 0.57
C TYR A 125 9.22 -18.77 2.02
N ASN A 126 9.09 -19.92 2.68
CA ASN A 126 9.47 -20.11 4.09
C ASN A 126 8.93 -19.00 5.01
N GLN A 127 7.71 -18.54 4.77
CA GLN A 127 7.03 -17.47 5.48
C GLN A 127 7.75 -16.10 5.44
N ASP A 128 8.65 -15.89 4.48
CA ASP A 128 9.45 -14.68 4.31
C ASP A 128 9.25 -14.04 2.93
N LEU A 129 8.14 -13.30 2.80
CA LEU A 129 7.83 -12.59 1.56
C LEU A 129 8.80 -11.43 1.32
N ILE A 130 9.35 -10.83 2.37
CA ILE A 130 10.32 -9.73 2.25
C ILE A 130 11.55 -10.20 1.49
N LYS A 131 12.08 -11.36 1.85
CA LYS A 131 13.21 -11.98 1.15
C LYS A 131 12.89 -12.27 -0.32
N GLU A 132 11.67 -12.72 -0.59
CA GLU A 132 11.26 -12.97 -1.97
C GLU A 132 11.15 -11.68 -2.79
N PHE A 133 10.60 -10.59 -2.26
CA PHE A 133 10.62 -9.29 -2.95
C PHE A 133 12.04 -8.79 -3.17
N LYS A 134 12.90 -8.89 -2.13
CA LYS A 134 14.32 -8.51 -2.23
C LYS A 134 15.05 -9.25 -3.34
N LYS A 135 14.79 -10.52 -3.53
CA LYS A 135 15.36 -11.35 -4.64
C LYS A 135 15.14 -10.72 -6.02
N TYR A 136 13.96 -10.14 -6.27
CA TYR A 136 13.67 -9.47 -7.54
C TYR A 136 14.29 -8.08 -7.62
N GLN A 137 14.46 -7.39 -6.49
CA GLN A 137 15.24 -6.15 -6.42
C GLN A 137 16.72 -6.42 -6.73
N ASP A 138 17.32 -7.44 -6.10
CA ASP A 138 18.73 -7.78 -6.30
C ASP A 138 19.01 -8.22 -7.75
N LYS A 139 18.02 -8.80 -8.44
CA LYS A 139 18.08 -9.14 -9.87
C LYS A 139 17.81 -7.94 -10.81
N GLY A 140 17.45 -6.78 -10.26
CA GLY A 140 17.19 -5.55 -11.03
C GLY A 140 15.84 -5.46 -11.72
N TYR A 141 14.90 -6.38 -11.43
CA TYR A 141 13.54 -6.35 -11.96
C TYR A 141 12.63 -5.38 -11.21
N LEU A 142 12.82 -5.27 -9.89
CA LEU A 142 12.06 -4.36 -9.03
C LEU A 142 12.95 -3.21 -8.54
N GLU A 143 12.38 -2.02 -8.49
CA GLU A 143 12.84 -0.93 -7.66
C GLU A 143 11.92 -0.87 -6.44
N ILE A 144 12.40 -1.30 -5.26
CA ILE A 144 11.63 -1.18 -4.03
C ILE A 144 11.93 0.17 -3.39
N ILE A 145 10.88 0.92 -3.08
CA ILE A 145 10.95 2.21 -2.38
C ILE A 145 10.20 2.14 -1.05
N THR A 146 10.42 3.13 -0.19
CA THR A 146 9.78 3.21 1.12
C THR A 146 8.65 4.25 1.15
N CYS A 147 8.05 4.39 2.32
CA CYS A 147 7.06 5.41 2.67
C CYS A 147 7.45 6.06 4.02
N ALA A 148 6.68 7.05 4.50
CA ALA A 148 6.78 7.52 5.87
C ALA A 148 6.43 6.40 6.88
N ALA A 149 6.99 6.44 8.08
CA ALA A 149 6.97 5.36 9.06
C ALA A 149 5.63 4.63 9.21
N THR A 150 4.58 5.35 9.58
CA THR A 150 3.23 4.81 9.75
C THR A 150 2.22 5.40 8.77
N HIS A 151 2.69 5.82 7.60
CA HIS A 151 1.83 6.44 6.59
C HIS A 151 1.15 7.73 7.08
N GLY A 152 1.80 8.49 7.98
CA GLY A 152 1.26 9.76 8.48
C GLY A 152 1.08 10.77 7.35
N PHE A 153 -0.08 11.44 7.28
CA PHE A 153 -0.34 12.46 6.24
C PHE A 153 0.51 13.71 6.51
N LEU A 154 1.70 13.77 5.91
CA LEU A 154 2.74 14.74 6.20
C LEU A 154 2.28 16.21 6.13
N PRO A 155 1.38 16.62 5.20
CA PRO A 155 0.91 18.01 5.14
C PRO A 155 0.13 18.50 6.38
N LEU A 156 -0.39 17.59 7.20
CA LEU A 156 -1.14 17.92 8.41
C LEU A 156 -0.36 17.66 9.71
N LEU A 157 0.91 17.29 9.61
CA LEU A 157 1.82 17.29 10.76
C LEU A 157 2.36 18.71 10.96
N LEU A 158 2.09 19.28 12.16
CA LEU A 158 2.37 20.70 12.42
C LEU A 158 3.88 20.97 12.59
N HIS A 159 4.59 20.07 13.27
CA HIS A 159 5.97 20.30 13.68
C HIS A 159 6.95 19.64 12.70
N LYS A 160 7.97 20.39 12.29
CA LYS A 160 9.03 19.91 11.38
C LYS A 160 9.76 18.66 11.91
N GLU A 161 9.94 18.59 13.22
CA GLU A 161 10.56 17.44 13.91
C GLU A 161 9.70 16.17 13.72
N ALA A 162 8.38 16.28 13.81
CA ALA A 162 7.47 15.15 13.60
C ALA A 162 7.46 14.70 12.12
N ILE A 163 7.48 15.65 11.18
CA ILE A 163 7.57 15.36 9.73
C ILE A 163 8.87 14.62 9.43
N LYS A 164 10.00 15.16 9.92
CA LYS A 164 11.31 14.55 9.72
C LYS A 164 11.39 13.17 10.35
N ALA A 165 10.92 13.02 11.59
CA ALA A 165 10.91 11.74 12.30
C ALA A 165 10.14 10.65 11.55
N GLN A 166 8.96 10.96 10.97
CA GLN A 166 8.19 10.03 10.15
C GLN A 166 8.97 9.57 8.90
N ILE A 167 9.68 10.49 8.23
CA ILE A 167 10.47 10.17 7.03
C ILE A 167 11.71 9.36 7.42
N GLU A 168 12.46 9.83 8.41
CA GLU A 168 13.71 9.22 8.84
C GLU A 168 13.53 7.81 9.40
N ALA A 169 12.48 7.58 10.20
CA ALA A 169 12.11 6.26 10.69
C ALA A 169 11.76 5.29 9.55
N GLY A 170 10.99 5.75 8.56
CA GLY A 170 10.66 4.93 7.39
C GLY A 170 11.89 4.56 6.56
N VAL A 171 12.79 5.51 6.32
CA VAL A 171 14.06 5.29 5.59
C VAL A 171 15.01 4.37 6.36
N SER A 172 15.13 4.58 7.66
CA SER A 172 15.99 3.76 8.54
C SER A 172 15.50 2.31 8.59
N PHE A 173 14.18 2.11 8.77
CA PHE A 173 13.60 0.78 8.82
C PHE A 173 13.75 0.03 7.49
N TYR A 174 13.50 0.70 6.36
CA TYR A 174 13.77 0.14 5.04
C TYR A 174 15.24 -0.26 4.90
N SER A 175 16.16 0.64 5.25
CA SER A 175 17.61 0.40 5.10
C SER A 175 18.08 -0.81 5.89
N LYS A 176 17.49 -1.02 7.08
CA LYS A 176 17.77 -2.20 7.91
C LYS A 176 17.27 -3.49 7.24
N ILE A 177 16.07 -3.49 6.72
CA ILE A 177 15.46 -4.67 6.10
C ILE A 177 16.14 -5.05 4.80
N PHE A 178 16.36 -4.09 3.92
CA PHE A 178 16.90 -4.35 2.57
C PHE A 178 18.42 -4.24 2.49
N SER A 179 19.12 -3.79 3.55
CA SER A 179 20.57 -3.55 3.59
C SER A 179 21.05 -2.57 2.52
N THR A 180 20.18 -1.64 2.12
CA THR A 180 20.45 -0.58 1.14
C THR A 180 19.55 0.62 1.41
N SER A 181 19.95 1.82 0.99
CA SER A 181 19.12 3.02 1.13
C SER A 181 18.08 3.09 0.02
N PRO A 182 16.82 3.49 0.31
CA PRO A 182 15.80 3.67 -0.71
C PRO A 182 16.14 4.85 -1.60
N SER A 183 15.96 4.70 -2.92
CA SER A 183 16.13 5.83 -3.86
C SER A 183 14.92 6.75 -3.88
N GLY A 184 13.73 6.21 -3.75
CA GLY A 184 12.47 6.94 -3.76
C GLY A 184 11.69 6.80 -2.46
N LEU A 185 10.77 7.74 -2.26
CA LEU A 185 9.80 7.69 -1.18
C LEU A 185 8.41 7.95 -1.75
N TRP A 186 7.49 7.05 -1.44
CA TRP A 186 6.07 7.30 -1.66
C TRP A 186 5.57 8.25 -0.57
N LEU A 187 5.14 9.44 -0.96
CA LEU A 187 4.49 10.34 -0.02
C LEU A 187 3.12 9.76 0.36
N PRO A 188 2.82 9.58 1.65
CA PRO A 188 1.48 9.18 2.06
C PRO A 188 0.42 9.99 1.32
N GLU A 189 -0.48 9.28 0.59
CA GLU A 189 -1.57 9.86 -0.18
C GLU A 189 -1.13 10.85 -1.29
N CYS A 190 0.10 10.74 -1.77
CA CYS A 190 0.74 11.76 -2.61
C CYS A 190 0.68 13.18 -1.99
N GLY A 191 0.54 13.26 -0.67
CA GLY A 191 0.40 14.50 0.07
C GLY A 191 1.66 15.36 0.07
N TYR A 192 1.59 16.55 -0.51
CA TYR A 192 2.73 17.45 -0.65
C TYR A 192 2.39 18.87 -0.19
N PHE A 193 3.34 19.51 0.47
CA PHE A 193 3.37 20.95 0.77
C PHE A 193 4.75 21.52 0.44
N GLU A 194 4.84 22.83 0.20
CA GLU A 194 6.09 23.50 -0.17
C GLU A 194 7.14 23.38 0.95
N GLY A 195 8.33 22.87 0.60
CA GLY A 195 9.44 22.67 1.52
C GLY A 195 9.59 21.25 2.06
N LEU A 196 8.64 20.34 1.80
CA LEU A 196 8.74 18.93 2.19
C LEU A 196 9.99 18.25 1.60
N ASP A 197 10.36 18.63 0.38
CA ASP A 197 11.54 18.12 -0.32
C ASP A 197 12.88 18.37 0.41
N LYS A 198 12.93 19.34 1.33
CA LYS A 198 14.10 19.54 2.19
C LYS A 198 14.31 18.34 3.12
N PHE A 199 13.27 17.89 3.80
CA PHE A 199 13.35 16.72 4.70
C PHE A 199 13.65 15.44 3.91
N LEU A 200 13.07 15.27 2.73
CA LEU A 200 13.40 14.16 1.84
C LEU A 200 14.88 14.15 1.48
N LYS A 201 15.44 15.32 1.15
CA LYS A 201 16.87 15.46 0.82
C LYS A 201 17.77 15.12 2.01
N GLU A 202 17.43 15.59 3.21
CA GLU A 202 18.17 15.32 4.45
C GLU A 202 18.21 13.81 4.74
N CYS A 203 17.13 13.08 4.44
CA CYS A 203 17.05 11.63 4.58
C CYS A 203 17.60 10.83 3.37
N GLY A 204 18.25 11.49 2.40
CA GLY A 204 18.92 10.84 1.28
C GLY A 204 18.00 10.41 0.13
N ILE A 205 16.73 10.77 0.15
CA ILE A 205 15.75 10.44 -0.90
C ILE A 205 16.08 11.23 -2.17
N LYS A 206 16.08 10.52 -3.30
CA LYS A 206 16.42 11.07 -4.62
C LYS A 206 15.21 11.52 -5.40
N TYR A 207 14.04 10.89 -5.19
CA TYR A 207 12.80 11.23 -5.88
C TYR A 207 11.54 10.87 -5.09
N PHE A 208 10.43 11.49 -5.48
CA PHE A 208 9.08 11.22 -5.02
C PHE A 208 8.06 11.41 -6.14
N ILE A 209 6.82 10.97 -5.92
CA ILE A 209 5.73 11.02 -6.89
C ILE A 209 4.66 11.99 -6.38
N LEU A 210 4.08 12.78 -7.28
CA LEU A 210 2.98 13.69 -6.99
C LEU A 210 1.77 13.42 -7.89
N GLU A 211 0.63 13.88 -7.42
CA GLU A 211 -0.57 13.98 -8.25
C GLU A 211 -0.35 14.98 -9.41
N THR A 212 -1.07 14.78 -10.49
CA THR A 212 -0.97 15.52 -11.75
C THR A 212 -0.86 17.04 -11.54
N HIS A 213 -1.80 17.64 -10.79
CA HIS A 213 -1.86 19.09 -10.62
C HIS A 213 -0.75 19.64 -9.72
N GLY A 214 -0.19 18.83 -8.81
CA GLY A 214 0.98 19.21 -8.01
C GLY A 214 2.19 19.55 -8.90
N VAL A 215 2.33 18.83 -10.02
CA VAL A 215 3.35 19.12 -11.02
C VAL A 215 2.88 20.20 -12.01
N LEU A 216 1.69 20.10 -12.59
CA LEU A 216 1.20 21.05 -13.60
C LEU A 216 1.11 22.49 -13.08
N PHE A 217 0.83 22.70 -11.80
CA PHE A 217 0.73 24.02 -11.20
C PHE A 217 2.04 24.50 -10.55
N ALA A 218 3.12 23.74 -10.73
CA ALA A 218 4.45 24.14 -10.25
C ALA A 218 4.93 25.46 -10.89
N ARG A 219 5.87 26.11 -10.21
CA ARG A 219 6.50 27.36 -10.68
C ARG A 219 8.02 27.20 -10.71
N PRO A 220 8.68 27.56 -11.86
CA PRO A 220 8.07 27.89 -13.15
C PRO A 220 7.27 26.73 -13.73
N ARG A 221 6.39 26.99 -14.67
CA ARG A 221 5.58 25.95 -15.33
C ARG A 221 6.47 24.85 -15.91
N PRO A 222 6.11 23.56 -15.72
CA PRO A 222 6.88 22.44 -16.25
C PRO A 222 6.80 22.39 -17.78
N LYS A 223 7.96 22.34 -18.45
CA LYS A 223 8.04 22.36 -19.92
C LYS A 223 7.42 21.12 -20.59
N PHE A 224 7.39 19.99 -19.88
CA PHE A 224 6.96 18.71 -20.42
C PHE A 224 5.71 18.16 -19.71
N GLY A 225 4.91 19.03 -19.06
CA GLY A 225 3.75 18.59 -18.30
C GLY A 225 4.15 17.60 -17.19
N VAL A 226 3.42 16.48 -17.08
CA VAL A 226 3.75 15.37 -16.15
C VAL A 226 4.63 14.29 -16.79
N TYR A 227 5.03 14.47 -18.04
CA TYR A 227 5.67 13.43 -18.85
C TYR A 227 7.21 13.47 -18.82
N SER A 228 7.77 14.07 -17.77
CA SER A 228 9.21 14.09 -17.50
C SER A 228 9.45 14.18 -15.99
N SER A 229 10.70 13.91 -15.59
CA SER A 229 11.17 14.27 -14.26
C SER A 229 11.55 15.74 -14.18
N TYR A 230 11.43 16.31 -12.97
CA TYR A 230 11.86 17.66 -12.63
C TYR A 230 12.69 17.61 -11.34
N TYR A 231 13.44 18.66 -11.04
CA TYR A 231 14.08 18.80 -9.74
C TYR A 231 13.43 19.92 -8.94
N THR A 232 13.27 19.70 -7.65
CA THR A 232 12.96 20.75 -6.68
C THR A 232 14.19 21.61 -6.41
N LYS A 233 14.03 22.73 -5.68
CA LYS A 233 15.14 23.58 -5.22
C LYS A 233 16.20 22.81 -4.43
N ASN A 234 15.79 21.80 -3.66
CA ASN A 234 16.68 20.96 -2.87
C ASN A 234 17.25 19.77 -3.66
N ARG A 235 17.07 19.75 -4.99
CA ARG A 235 17.60 18.71 -5.89
C ARG A 235 17.03 17.30 -5.63
N VAL A 236 15.83 17.20 -5.12
CA VAL A 236 15.06 15.96 -5.12
C VAL A 236 14.23 15.92 -6.40
N ALA A 237 14.24 14.80 -7.10
CA ALA A 237 13.47 14.67 -8.33
C ALA A 237 11.99 14.44 -8.02
N VAL A 238 11.12 14.97 -8.87
CA VAL A 238 9.67 14.76 -8.78
C VAL A 238 9.13 14.24 -10.10
N PHE A 239 8.23 13.28 -10.00
CA PHE A 239 7.46 12.71 -11.11
C PHE A 239 5.97 12.98 -10.90
N GLY A 240 5.27 13.29 -11.98
CA GLY A 240 3.82 13.51 -11.94
C GLY A 240 3.03 12.30 -12.40
N ARG A 241 1.95 11.98 -11.71
CA ARG A 241 0.99 10.96 -12.10
C ARG A 241 0.33 11.29 -13.43
N ASP A 242 0.21 10.33 -14.32
CA ASP A 242 -0.56 10.46 -15.55
C ASP A 242 -2.06 10.27 -15.27
N PRO A 243 -2.92 11.24 -15.64
CA PRO A 243 -4.36 11.16 -15.33
C PRO A 243 -5.10 10.09 -16.12
N GLU A 244 -4.66 9.79 -17.35
CA GLU A 244 -5.34 8.85 -18.24
C GLU A 244 -5.15 7.41 -17.78
N THR A 245 -3.93 7.03 -17.42
CA THR A 245 -3.65 5.69 -16.86
C THR A 245 -4.42 5.46 -15.56
N SER A 246 -4.54 6.50 -14.74
CA SER A 246 -5.28 6.44 -13.48
C SER A 246 -6.75 6.13 -13.70
N LYS A 247 -7.42 6.89 -14.56
CA LYS A 247 -8.85 6.72 -14.85
C LYS A 247 -9.15 5.32 -15.39
N SER A 248 -8.31 4.80 -16.28
CA SER A 248 -8.49 3.49 -16.92
C SER A 248 -8.47 2.31 -15.95
N VAL A 249 -7.76 2.42 -14.83
CA VAL A 249 -7.52 1.31 -13.89
C VAL A 249 -8.24 1.49 -12.56
N TRP A 250 -8.41 2.73 -12.08
CA TRP A 250 -9.07 3.00 -10.80
C TRP A 250 -10.61 3.00 -10.85
N SER A 251 -11.18 3.45 -11.97
CA SER A 251 -12.62 3.64 -12.04
C SER A 251 -13.36 2.30 -12.18
N SER A 252 -14.22 1.98 -11.23
CA SER A 252 -15.16 0.85 -11.34
C SER A 252 -16.34 1.11 -12.30
N ILE A 253 -16.49 2.36 -12.77
CA ILE A 253 -17.58 2.76 -13.67
C ILE A 253 -17.06 2.91 -15.11
N GLU A 254 -15.94 3.61 -15.28
CA GLU A 254 -15.36 3.95 -16.59
C GLU A 254 -14.07 3.20 -16.89
N GLY A 255 -13.46 2.56 -15.89
CA GLY A 255 -12.24 1.78 -16.01
C GLY A 255 -12.48 0.29 -16.24
N TYR A 256 -11.39 -0.43 -16.48
CA TYR A 256 -11.41 -1.88 -16.72
C TYR A 256 -12.06 -2.68 -15.59
N PRO A 257 -11.82 -2.38 -14.28
CA PRO A 257 -12.34 -3.20 -13.18
C PRO A 257 -13.87 -3.35 -13.14
N GLY A 258 -14.61 -2.46 -13.80
CA GLY A 258 -16.08 -2.51 -13.88
C GLY A 258 -16.65 -3.42 -14.97
N ASP A 259 -15.83 -4.16 -15.71
CA ASP A 259 -16.33 -5.05 -16.79
C ASP A 259 -17.25 -6.15 -16.27
N TYR A 260 -18.34 -6.39 -16.99
CA TYR A 260 -19.39 -7.32 -16.61
C TYR A 260 -18.97 -8.78 -16.50
N ASN A 261 -17.83 -9.15 -17.07
CA ASN A 261 -17.27 -10.49 -16.99
C ASN A 261 -16.40 -10.72 -15.75
N TYR A 262 -15.99 -9.66 -15.08
CA TYR A 262 -15.13 -9.75 -13.91
C TYR A 262 -15.89 -10.18 -12.66
N ARG A 263 -15.13 -10.70 -11.67
CA ARG A 263 -15.67 -11.17 -10.41
C ARG A 263 -16.35 -10.04 -9.63
N GLU A 264 -17.58 -10.25 -9.21
CA GLU A 264 -18.30 -9.30 -8.37
C GLU A 264 -17.65 -9.21 -6.99
N TYR A 265 -17.30 -8.01 -6.56
CA TYR A 265 -16.62 -7.79 -5.30
C TYR A 265 -17.55 -7.95 -4.08
N PHE A 266 -18.78 -7.45 -4.18
CA PHE A 266 -19.71 -7.36 -3.05
C PHE A 266 -20.55 -8.63 -2.80
N ARG A 267 -20.55 -9.60 -3.73
CA ARG A 267 -21.25 -10.87 -3.57
C ARG A 267 -20.28 -11.95 -3.07
N ASP A 268 -20.46 -12.35 -1.83
CA ASP A 268 -19.56 -13.29 -1.11
C ASP A 268 -20.41 -14.27 -0.31
N ILE A 269 -19.99 -15.52 -0.22
CA ILE A 269 -20.73 -16.56 0.51
C ILE A 269 -20.88 -16.22 1.99
N GLY A 270 -20.02 -15.38 2.57
CA GLY A 270 -20.15 -14.89 3.95
C GLY A 270 -21.44 -14.10 4.19
N PHE A 271 -22.02 -13.51 3.12
CA PHE A 271 -23.29 -12.79 3.15
C PHE A 271 -24.43 -13.56 2.47
N ASP A 272 -24.12 -14.37 1.44
CA ASP A 272 -25.11 -15.02 0.60
C ASP A 272 -25.64 -16.33 1.20
N LEU A 273 -24.87 -17.00 2.08
CA LEU A 273 -25.27 -18.30 2.66
C LEU A 273 -25.89 -18.16 4.05
N ASP A 274 -26.49 -19.26 4.51
CA ASP A 274 -27.08 -19.37 5.86
C ASP A 274 -26.03 -19.03 6.94
N TYR A 275 -26.49 -18.35 8.00
CA TYR A 275 -25.62 -17.86 9.05
C TYR A 275 -24.96 -19.00 9.84
N ASP A 276 -25.69 -20.05 10.18
CA ASP A 276 -25.13 -21.14 11.00
C ASP A 276 -24.08 -21.94 10.20
N TYR A 277 -24.26 -22.03 8.89
CA TYR A 277 -23.27 -22.64 8.01
C TYR A 277 -21.96 -21.86 7.96
N ILE A 278 -22.03 -20.52 7.85
CA ILE A 278 -20.86 -19.67 7.64
C ILE A 278 -20.19 -19.20 8.95
N LYS A 279 -20.93 -19.21 10.08
CA LYS A 279 -20.51 -18.72 11.38
C LYS A 279 -19.12 -19.18 11.84
N PRO A 280 -18.68 -20.44 11.63
CA PRO A 280 -17.33 -20.90 12.04
C PRO A 280 -16.19 -20.18 11.28
N TYR A 281 -16.46 -19.58 10.13
CA TYR A 281 -15.49 -19.02 9.19
C TYR A 281 -15.51 -17.49 9.12
N ILE A 282 -16.46 -16.86 9.79
CA ILE A 282 -16.60 -15.40 9.89
C ILE A 282 -15.97 -14.87 11.18
N SER A 283 -16.24 -13.60 11.50
CA SER A 283 -15.66 -12.96 12.68
C SER A 283 -16.06 -13.65 14.00
N PRO A 284 -15.14 -13.75 14.97
CA PRO A 284 -15.43 -14.25 16.31
C PRO A 284 -16.55 -13.50 17.03
N CYS A 285 -16.79 -12.23 16.72
CA CYS A 285 -17.92 -11.46 17.25
C CYS A 285 -19.26 -11.78 16.58
N GLY A 286 -19.29 -12.71 15.62
CA GLY A 286 -20.49 -13.11 14.89
C GLY A 286 -20.92 -12.17 13.78
N ALA A 287 -20.16 -11.12 13.48
CA ALA A 287 -20.43 -10.25 12.34
C ALA A 287 -20.18 -10.99 11.02
N ARG A 288 -21.09 -10.84 10.05
CA ARG A 288 -20.85 -11.32 8.69
C ARG A 288 -19.72 -10.51 8.05
N ILE A 289 -18.83 -11.19 7.36
CA ILE A 289 -17.70 -10.62 6.67
C ILE A 289 -17.46 -11.32 5.35
N PHE A 290 -16.64 -10.74 4.49
CA PHE A 290 -16.16 -11.41 3.29
C PHE A 290 -15.27 -12.60 3.65
N THR A 291 -15.51 -13.73 3.00
CA THR A 291 -14.67 -14.93 3.10
C THR A 291 -13.60 -14.97 2.01
N GLY A 292 -13.77 -14.16 0.96
CA GLY A 292 -12.98 -14.22 -0.26
C GLY A 292 -13.51 -15.23 -1.28
N ILE A 293 -14.52 -16.05 -0.95
CA ILE A 293 -15.17 -17.01 -1.86
C ILE A 293 -16.38 -16.33 -2.49
N LYS A 294 -16.29 -16.05 -3.79
CA LYS A 294 -17.24 -15.22 -4.54
C LYS A 294 -17.62 -15.92 -5.83
N TYR A 295 -18.89 -16.23 -6.00
CA TYR A 295 -19.39 -17.07 -7.09
C TYR A 295 -19.97 -16.31 -8.27
N TYR A 296 -20.10 -15.01 -8.18
CA TYR A 296 -20.80 -14.22 -9.18
C TYR A 296 -19.84 -13.29 -9.93
N LYS A 297 -20.18 -13.00 -11.18
CA LYS A 297 -19.60 -11.91 -11.97
C LYS A 297 -20.40 -10.63 -11.80
N ILE A 298 -19.85 -9.48 -12.20
CA ILE A 298 -20.51 -8.17 -12.12
C ILE A 298 -21.85 -8.18 -12.87
N THR A 299 -21.93 -8.81 -14.06
CA THR A 299 -23.16 -9.01 -14.86
C THR A 299 -23.81 -7.70 -15.35
N GLY A 300 -23.55 -6.57 -14.68
CA GLY A 300 -24.15 -5.27 -14.96
C GLY A 300 -25.06 -4.76 -13.83
N PRO A 301 -25.80 -3.67 -14.03
CA PRO A 301 -26.66 -3.04 -13.02
C PRO A 301 -27.94 -3.84 -12.76
N THR A 302 -27.81 -5.06 -12.25
CA THR A 302 -28.90 -5.97 -11.94
C THR A 302 -28.67 -6.69 -10.62
N PRO A 303 -29.69 -6.97 -9.80
CA PRO A 303 -29.57 -7.81 -8.62
C PRO A 303 -29.37 -9.30 -8.97
N TYR A 304 -29.75 -9.71 -10.16
CA TYR A 304 -29.64 -11.10 -10.66
C TYR A 304 -28.26 -11.31 -11.28
N LYS A 305 -27.30 -11.70 -10.44
CA LYS A 305 -25.93 -11.96 -10.88
C LYS A 305 -25.77 -13.34 -11.49
N GLU A 306 -25.03 -13.44 -12.57
CA GLU A 306 -24.69 -14.70 -13.22
C GLU A 306 -23.42 -15.32 -12.57
N PRO A 307 -23.24 -16.65 -12.68
CA PRO A 307 -22.03 -17.31 -12.24
C PRO A 307 -20.76 -16.72 -12.89
N TYR A 308 -19.73 -16.56 -12.10
CA TYR A 308 -18.41 -16.13 -12.59
C TYR A 308 -17.77 -17.21 -13.47
N VAL A 309 -17.16 -16.79 -14.56
CA VAL A 309 -16.48 -17.68 -15.53
C VAL A 309 -15.03 -17.25 -15.66
N PRO A 310 -14.10 -17.88 -14.92
CA PRO A 310 -12.69 -17.45 -14.85
C PRO A 310 -12.00 -17.33 -16.20
N GLU A 311 -12.29 -18.25 -17.14
CA GLU A 311 -11.70 -18.25 -18.47
C GLU A 311 -12.09 -16.99 -19.26
N LYS A 312 -13.40 -16.64 -19.25
CA LYS A 312 -13.88 -15.42 -19.93
C LYS A 312 -13.32 -14.15 -19.31
N ALA A 313 -13.24 -14.12 -17.98
CA ALA A 313 -12.65 -12.99 -17.26
C ALA A 313 -11.16 -12.83 -17.61
N ARG A 314 -10.43 -13.94 -17.71
CA ARG A 314 -9.01 -13.92 -18.10
C ARG A 314 -8.82 -13.48 -19.56
N GLU A 315 -9.66 -13.93 -20.48
CA GLU A 315 -9.67 -13.44 -21.87
C GLU A 315 -9.92 -11.93 -21.92
N LYS A 316 -10.87 -11.43 -21.13
CA LYS A 316 -11.18 -10.01 -21.03
C LYS A 316 -10.02 -9.22 -20.41
N ALA A 317 -9.32 -9.76 -19.43
CA ALA A 317 -8.10 -9.15 -18.87
C ALA A 317 -6.99 -9.01 -19.92
N ALA A 318 -6.82 -10.00 -20.80
CA ALA A 318 -5.88 -9.95 -21.91
C ALA A 318 -6.27 -8.89 -22.97
N GLU A 319 -7.57 -8.77 -23.27
CA GLU A 319 -8.13 -7.73 -24.17
C GLU A 319 -7.87 -6.32 -23.58
N HIS A 320 -8.20 -6.11 -22.31
CA HIS A 320 -7.99 -4.83 -21.62
C HIS A 320 -6.50 -4.48 -21.50
N ALA A 321 -5.62 -5.45 -21.27
CA ALA A 321 -4.17 -5.22 -21.30
C ALA A 321 -3.69 -4.77 -22.69
N GLY A 322 -4.22 -5.36 -23.76
CA GLY A 322 -3.96 -4.93 -25.13
C GLY A 322 -4.46 -3.51 -25.41
N ASN A 323 -5.67 -3.18 -24.95
CA ASN A 323 -6.24 -1.84 -25.08
C ASN A 323 -5.40 -0.79 -24.32
N PHE A 324 -5.01 -1.07 -23.08
CA PHE A 324 -4.15 -0.19 -22.30
C PHE A 324 -2.81 0.03 -23.02
N MET A 325 -2.15 -1.03 -23.48
CA MET A 325 -0.88 -0.96 -24.20
C MET A 325 -1.02 -0.09 -25.44
N PHE A 326 -2.04 -0.33 -26.28
CA PHE A 326 -2.29 0.45 -27.50
C PHE A 326 -2.51 1.94 -27.22
N ASN A 327 -3.29 2.26 -26.19
CA ASN A 327 -3.48 3.67 -25.78
C ASN A 327 -2.17 4.32 -25.33
N ARG A 328 -1.30 3.58 -24.65
CA ARG A 328 0.04 4.09 -24.25
C ARG A 328 0.96 4.24 -25.44
N GLU A 329 0.88 3.38 -26.46
CA GLU A 329 1.62 3.57 -27.71
C GLU A 329 1.23 4.91 -28.36
N LYS A 330 -0.08 5.16 -28.54
CA LYS A 330 -0.56 6.39 -29.16
C LYS A 330 -0.21 7.64 -28.35
N GLN A 331 -0.37 7.58 -27.04
CA GLN A 331 0.02 8.66 -26.14
C GLN A 331 1.54 8.97 -26.24
N ILE A 332 2.38 7.95 -26.15
CA ILE A 332 3.84 8.11 -26.18
C ILE A 332 4.33 8.58 -27.56
N GLU A 333 3.75 8.08 -28.65
CA GLU A 333 4.07 8.57 -30.01
C GLU A 333 3.77 10.05 -30.15
N TYR A 334 2.58 10.49 -29.72
CA TYR A 334 2.19 11.88 -29.74
C TYR A 334 3.12 12.73 -28.86
N LEU A 335 3.33 12.35 -27.61
CA LEU A 335 4.20 13.07 -26.69
C LEU A 335 5.63 13.18 -27.21
N TYR A 336 6.18 12.12 -27.78
CA TYR A 336 7.51 12.14 -28.38
C TYR A 336 7.62 13.16 -29.52
N SER A 337 6.57 13.25 -30.35
CA SER A 337 6.55 14.20 -31.51
C SER A 337 6.52 15.67 -31.08
N VAL A 338 5.86 15.97 -29.93
CA VAL A 338 5.67 17.37 -29.49
C VAL A 338 6.68 17.83 -28.44
N LEU A 339 7.25 16.92 -27.66
CA LEU A 339 8.13 17.27 -26.54
C LEU A 339 9.62 17.35 -26.93
N GLY A 340 10.03 16.76 -28.05
CA GLY A 340 11.43 16.70 -28.47
C GLY A 340 12.33 15.87 -27.53
N ARG A 341 11.74 15.06 -26.65
CA ARG A 341 12.44 14.09 -25.80
C ARG A 341 11.56 12.87 -25.55
N LYS A 342 12.17 11.74 -25.16
CA LYS A 342 11.42 10.54 -24.78
C LYS A 342 10.64 10.79 -23.49
N PRO A 343 9.29 10.77 -23.52
CA PRO A 343 8.47 10.95 -22.33
C PRO A 343 8.57 9.76 -21.39
N ILE A 344 8.22 9.99 -20.13
CA ILE A 344 7.87 8.96 -19.17
C ILE A 344 6.40 9.13 -18.76
N VAL A 345 5.60 8.10 -18.93
CA VAL A 345 4.23 8.02 -18.41
C VAL A 345 4.31 7.31 -17.06
N VAL A 346 3.90 7.98 -16.00
CA VAL A 346 3.97 7.46 -14.63
C VAL A 346 2.59 7.03 -14.17
N ALA A 347 2.43 5.74 -13.92
CA ALA A 347 1.17 5.08 -13.60
C ALA A 347 1.23 4.45 -12.19
N PRO A 348 0.95 5.23 -11.13
CA PRO A 348 0.93 4.74 -9.77
C PRO A 348 -0.47 4.24 -9.39
N TYR A 349 -0.49 3.11 -8.67
CA TYR A 349 -1.69 2.44 -8.18
C TYR A 349 -1.44 1.87 -6.79
N ASP A 350 -2.50 1.69 -5.99
CA ASP A 350 -2.42 0.80 -4.85
C ASP A 350 -2.22 -0.64 -5.33
N ALA A 351 -1.30 -1.36 -4.69
CA ALA A 351 -1.01 -2.74 -5.05
C ALA A 351 -2.22 -3.65 -4.81
N GLU A 352 -2.99 -3.37 -3.76
CA GLU A 352 -4.17 -4.14 -3.34
C GLU A 352 -5.34 -4.01 -4.32
N LEU A 353 -5.29 -3.04 -5.23
CA LEU A 353 -6.20 -3.01 -6.37
C LEU A 353 -6.09 -4.29 -7.19
N PHE A 354 -4.86 -4.77 -7.42
CA PHE A 354 -4.59 -5.95 -8.24
C PHE A 354 -4.70 -7.23 -7.41
N GLY A 355 -5.78 -7.98 -7.65
CA GLY A 355 -6.09 -9.25 -7.03
C GLY A 355 -7.10 -9.18 -5.89
N HIS A 356 -7.11 -8.11 -5.07
CA HIS A 356 -8.09 -7.95 -4.01
C HIS A 356 -9.33 -7.20 -4.50
N TRP A 357 -9.21 -5.91 -4.83
CA TRP A 357 -10.34 -5.11 -5.33
C TRP A 357 -10.73 -5.50 -6.76
N TRP A 358 -9.76 -5.71 -7.62
CA TRP A 358 -9.91 -6.22 -8.98
C TRP A 358 -9.22 -7.59 -9.09
N PHE A 359 -10.01 -8.64 -8.96
CA PHE A 359 -9.50 -10.02 -8.88
C PHE A 359 -8.61 -10.41 -10.06
N GLU A 360 -8.97 -9.98 -11.25
CA GLU A 360 -8.27 -10.24 -12.50
C GLU A 360 -7.08 -9.28 -12.74
N GLY A 361 -6.85 -8.33 -11.83
CA GLY A 361 -5.79 -7.33 -11.96
C GLY A 361 -4.38 -7.95 -12.08
N ILE A 362 -4.13 -9.09 -11.43
CA ILE A 362 -2.85 -9.82 -11.55
C ILE A 362 -2.69 -10.41 -12.96
N ASP A 363 -3.74 -11.00 -13.52
CA ASP A 363 -3.72 -11.52 -14.90
C ASP A 363 -3.55 -10.38 -15.91
N TRP A 364 -4.25 -9.27 -15.70
CA TRP A 364 -4.11 -8.07 -16.52
C TRP A 364 -2.67 -7.55 -16.51
N LEU A 365 -2.05 -7.45 -15.35
CA LEU A 365 -0.65 -6.99 -15.21
C LEU A 365 0.31 -7.94 -15.92
N GLU A 366 0.11 -9.26 -15.80
CA GLU A 366 0.91 -10.25 -16.52
C GLU A 366 0.78 -10.10 -18.04
N PHE A 367 -0.45 -10.02 -18.54
CA PHE A 367 -0.70 -9.81 -19.97
C PHE A 367 -0.12 -8.49 -20.46
N LEU A 368 -0.25 -7.41 -19.70
CA LEU A 368 0.31 -6.12 -20.06
C LEU A 368 1.83 -6.19 -20.23
N ILE A 369 2.53 -6.77 -19.26
CA ILE A 369 4.00 -6.90 -19.31
C ILE A 369 4.42 -7.75 -20.52
N ARG A 370 3.75 -8.88 -20.75
CA ARG A 370 4.02 -9.77 -21.89
C ARG A 370 3.78 -9.09 -23.23
N LYS A 371 2.65 -8.39 -23.38
CA LYS A 371 2.31 -7.63 -24.60
C LYS A 371 3.29 -6.48 -24.86
N ILE A 372 3.69 -5.75 -23.83
CA ILE A 372 4.71 -4.69 -23.97
C ILE A 372 6.02 -5.27 -24.52
N LYS A 373 6.39 -6.49 -24.12
CA LYS A 373 7.62 -7.14 -24.57
C LYS A 373 7.53 -7.64 -26.02
N TYR A 374 6.37 -8.20 -26.43
CA TYR A 374 6.26 -8.95 -27.68
C TYR A 374 5.45 -8.28 -28.78
N ASP A 375 4.43 -7.47 -28.41
CA ASP A 375 3.43 -7.00 -29.37
C ASP A 375 3.70 -5.56 -29.87
N GLN A 376 4.70 -4.88 -29.31
CA GLN A 376 5.03 -3.49 -29.69
C GLN A 376 6.53 -3.16 -29.53
N ASN A 377 6.96 -2.00 -30.09
CA ASN A 377 8.35 -1.50 -29.99
C ASN A 377 8.44 0.01 -29.75
N ILE A 378 7.32 0.63 -29.39
CA ILE A 378 7.21 2.09 -29.22
C ILE A 378 7.74 2.54 -27.88
N PHE A 379 7.47 1.79 -26.83
CA PHE A 379 7.92 2.13 -25.47
C PHE A 379 8.43 0.92 -24.69
N LYS A 380 9.10 1.19 -23.58
CA LYS A 380 9.58 0.17 -22.64
C LYS A 380 9.12 0.46 -21.22
N LEU A 381 9.02 -0.58 -20.41
CA LEU A 381 8.90 -0.42 -18.97
C LEU A 381 10.20 0.18 -18.41
N THR A 382 10.06 1.01 -17.39
CA THR A 382 11.18 1.62 -16.66
C THR A 382 10.82 1.86 -15.20
N THR A 383 11.83 2.18 -14.40
CA THR A 383 11.61 2.74 -13.06
C THR A 383 12.03 4.21 -13.02
N PRO A 384 11.55 5.01 -12.05
CA PRO A 384 11.99 6.39 -11.87
C PRO A 384 13.52 6.54 -11.80
N SER A 385 14.20 5.66 -11.06
CA SER A 385 15.67 5.70 -10.96
C SER A 385 16.37 5.42 -12.28
N LEU A 386 15.86 4.47 -13.08
CA LEU A 386 16.42 4.20 -14.42
C LEU A 386 16.22 5.39 -15.34
N TYR A 387 15.04 6.02 -15.32
CA TYR A 387 14.78 7.22 -16.12
C TYR A 387 15.68 8.39 -15.71
N LEU A 388 15.92 8.61 -14.41
CA LEU A 388 16.82 9.67 -13.93
C LEU A 388 18.28 9.43 -14.35
N LYS A 389 18.73 8.17 -14.47
CA LYS A 389 20.06 7.86 -15.01
C LYS A 389 20.18 8.24 -16.49
N LEU A 390 19.11 8.03 -17.27
CA LEU A 390 19.06 8.41 -18.70
C LEU A 390 18.94 9.93 -18.88
N TYR A 391 18.22 10.59 -17.98
CA TYR A 391 17.93 12.03 -18.05
C TYR A 391 18.33 12.74 -16.74
N PRO A 392 19.65 12.89 -16.47
CA PRO A 392 20.13 13.49 -15.22
C PRO A 392 19.95 15.02 -15.17
N LYS A 393 19.73 15.66 -16.31
CA LYS A 393 19.51 17.12 -16.40
C LYS A 393 18.04 17.43 -16.58
N ASN A 394 17.43 18.07 -15.59
CA ASN A 394 16.01 18.39 -15.58
C ASN A 394 15.77 19.83 -15.13
N GLN A 395 14.63 20.39 -15.55
CA GLN A 395 14.18 21.72 -15.13
C GLN A 395 13.97 21.75 -13.61
N LEU A 396 14.31 22.88 -13.00
CA LEU A 396 13.94 23.17 -11.61
C LEU A 396 12.49 23.70 -11.57
N ILE A 397 11.72 23.15 -10.66
CA ILE A 397 10.35 23.59 -10.36
C ILE A 397 10.12 23.64 -8.84
N ASN A 398 9.17 24.42 -8.42
CA ASN A 398 8.59 24.39 -7.08
C ASN A 398 7.18 23.80 -7.20
N PRO A 399 6.96 22.53 -6.83
CA PRO A 399 5.66 21.89 -6.96
C PRO A 399 4.59 22.59 -6.11
N ALA A 400 3.34 22.49 -6.56
CA ALA A 400 2.20 23.01 -5.82
C ALA A 400 1.71 22.02 -4.75
N PRO A 401 1.11 22.47 -3.63
CA PRO A 401 0.43 21.61 -2.68
C PRO A 401 -0.61 20.73 -3.36
N SER A 402 -0.63 19.45 -3.01
CA SER A 402 -1.49 18.46 -3.67
C SER A 402 -1.64 17.19 -2.84
N SER A 403 -2.62 16.39 -3.17
CA SER A 403 -2.76 14.98 -2.80
C SER A 403 -3.52 14.24 -3.90
N TRP A 404 -3.60 12.91 -3.83
CA TRP A 404 -4.42 12.14 -4.76
C TRP A 404 -5.86 11.89 -4.27
N GLY A 405 -6.20 12.43 -3.09
CA GLY A 405 -7.54 12.36 -2.55
C GLY A 405 -8.57 13.17 -3.33
N TRP A 406 -9.83 12.98 -3.00
CA TRP A 406 -10.94 13.69 -3.60
C TRP A 406 -10.71 15.21 -3.62
N LYS A 407 -10.97 15.85 -4.75
CA LYS A 407 -10.66 17.25 -5.08
C LYS A 407 -9.15 17.58 -5.20
N GLY A 408 -8.26 16.62 -4.97
CA GLY A 408 -6.82 16.81 -5.19
C GLY A 408 -6.06 17.52 -4.07
N TYR A 409 -6.72 17.83 -2.95
CA TYR A 409 -6.09 18.49 -1.79
C TYR A 409 -6.28 17.65 -0.54
N TYR A 410 -6.62 18.24 0.60
CA TYR A 410 -6.56 17.58 1.91
C TYR A 410 -7.92 17.23 2.52
N GLU A 411 -9.02 17.45 1.78
CA GLU A 411 -10.40 17.30 2.27
C GLU A 411 -10.74 15.87 2.74
N VAL A 412 -10.04 14.86 2.26
CA VAL A 412 -10.23 13.50 2.76
C VAL A 412 -9.71 13.37 4.19
N TRP A 413 -8.58 14.00 4.49
CA TRP A 413 -7.87 13.88 5.77
C TRP A 413 -8.18 15.03 6.74
N LEU A 414 -8.81 16.12 6.28
CA LEU A 414 -9.22 17.25 7.11
C LEU A 414 -10.62 17.72 6.73
N ASN A 415 -11.60 17.32 7.52
CA ASN A 415 -13.01 17.69 7.36
C ASN A 415 -13.78 17.44 8.68
N GLY A 416 -15.06 17.82 8.74
CA GLY A 416 -15.86 17.73 9.96
C GLY A 416 -16.05 16.33 10.57
N SER A 417 -15.63 15.24 9.92
CA SER A 417 -15.68 13.90 10.50
C SER A 417 -14.37 13.50 11.21
N ASN A 418 -13.25 14.17 10.92
CA ASN A 418 -11.92 13.80 11.40
C ASN A 418 -11.06 14.97 11.91
N ASP A 419 -11.50 16.22 11.80
CA ASP A 419 -10.74 17.40 12.23
C ASP A 419 -10.41 17.40 13.74
N TRP A 420 -11.26 16.79 14.55
CA TRP A 420 -11.09 16.67 15.99
C TRP A 420 -9.79 15.95 16.42
N ILE A 421 -9.21 15.08 15.57
CA ILE A 421 -7.97 14.37 15.93
C ILE A 421 -6.75 15.30 15.95
N TYR A 422 -6.70 16.32 15.11
CA TYR A 422 -5.49 17.10 14.88
C TYR A 422 -5.03 17.94 16.07
N PRO A 423 -5.90 18.62 16.84
CA PRO A 423 -5.47 19.30 18.06
C PRO A 423 -4.76 18.35 19.04
N HIS A 424 -5.24 17.10 19.16
CA HIS A 424 -4.64 16.10 20.02
C HIS A 424 -3.30 15.59 19.48
N LEU A 425 -3.22 15.32 18.18
CA LEU A 425 -1.99 14.91 17.51
C LEU A 425 -0.91 16.00 17.58
N HIS A 426 -1.25 17.26 17.34
CA HIS A 426 -0.32 18.38 17.40
C HIS A 426 0.23 18.57 18.83
N ARG A 427 -0.65 18.47 19.84
CA ARG A 427 -0.23 18.54 21.24
C ARG A 427 0.68 17.36 21.63
N ALA A 428 0.41 16.18 21.12
CA ALA A 428 1.26 15.02 21.36
C ALA A 428 2.64 15.18 20.68
N GLN A 429 2.70 15.74 19.46
CA GLN A 429 3.96 16.10 18.78
C GLN A 429 4.79 17.09 19.62
N GLU A 430 4.18 18.19 20.05
CA GLU A 430 4.84 19.18 20.90
C GLU A 430 5.35 18.56 22.20
N THR A 431 4.53 17.72 22.84
CA THR A 431 4.89 17.00 24.05
C THR A 431 6.11 16.11 23.81
N MET A 432 6.14 15.33 22.71
CA MET A 432 7.25 14.45 22.38
C MET A 432 8.54 15.23 22.14
N ILE A 433 8.47 16.33 21.38
CA ILE A 433 9.62 17.23 21.14
C ILE A 433 10.19 17.78 22.45
N ASN A 434 9.34 18.24 23.36
CA ASN A 434 9.75 18.78 24.65
C ASN A 434 10.38 17.69 25.54
N LEU A 435 9.81 16.49 25.55
CA LEU A 435 10.39 15.35 26.28
C LEU A 435 11.73 14.91 25.69
N ALA A 436 11.85 14.83 24.39
CA ALA A 436 13.11 14.52 23.74
C ALA A 436 14.22 15.53 24.10
N LYS A 437 13.91 16.82 24.11
CA LYS A 437 14.84 17.87 24.53
C LYS A 437 15.19 17.78 26.02
N ARG A 438 14.22 17.46 26.89
CA ARG A 438 14.43 17.32 28.34
C ARG A 438 15.27 16.11 28.70
N PHE A 439 15.02 14.98 28.04
CA PHE A 439 15.67 13.69 28.32
C PHE A 439 16.79 13.37 27.32
N LYS A 440 17.64 14.34 26.99
CA LYS A 440 18.79 14.12 26.13
C LYS A 440 19.69 13.01 26.70
N ASN A 441 19.99 12.01 25.84
CA ASN A 441 20.96 10.94 26.16
C ASN A 441 20.58 10.04 27.36
N VAL A 442 19.30 9.86 27.65
CA VAL A 442 18.90 8.87 28.67
C VAL A 442 19.04 7.45 28.12
N ASN A 443 19.35 6.53 29.02
CA ASN A 443 19.48 5.10 28.75
C ASN A 443 18.51 4.27 29.62
N GLY A 444 18.48 2.97 29.41
CA GLY A 444 17.66 2.04 30.20
C GLY A 444 16.18 2.28 30.02
N GLU A 445 15.45 2.25 31.11
CA GLU A 445 13.98 2.21 31.15
C GLU A 445 13.33 3.48 30.65
N LYS A 446 13.86 4.65 30.98
CA LYS A 446 13.34 5.91 30.48
C LYS A 446 13.46 6.01 28.95
N ARG A 447 14.53 5.43 28.38
CA ARG A 447 14.66 5.34 26.91
C ARG A 447 13.60 4.40 26.33
N ARG A 448 13.32 3.24 26.95
CA ARG A 448 12.23 2.33 26.52
C ARG A 448 10.89 3.06 26.50
N VAL A 449 10.56 3.78 27.59
CA VAL A 449 9.30 4.56 27.66
C VAL A 449 9.24 5.60 26.54
N LEU A 450 10.30 6.38 26.32
CA LEU A 450 10.34 7.40 25.26
C LEU A 450 10.21 6.78 23.86
N ASN A 451 10.89 5.67 23.61
CA ASN A 451 10.79 4.96 22.34
C ASN A 451 9.36 4.44 22.10
N GLN A 452 8.70 3.90 23.15
CA GLN A 452 7.30 3.46 23.03
C GLN A 452 6.36 4.65 22.81
N MET A 453 6.60 5.79 23.44
CA MET A 453 5.83 7.02 23.17
C MET A 453 5.91 7.43 21.69
N VAL A 454 7.09 7.32 21.06
CA VAL A 454 7.22 7.60 19.61
C VAL A 454 6.41 6.61 18.78
N ARG A 455 6.40 5.30 19.13
CA ARG A 455 5.57 4.31 18.42
C ARG A 455 4.08 4.64 18.51
N GLU A 456 3.60 4.98 19.71
CA GLU A 456 2.20 5.36 19.92
C GLU A 456 1.83 6.62 19.12
N LEU A 457 2.70 7.64 19.14
CA LEU A 457 2.49 8.87 18.37
C LEU A 457 2.43 8.59 16.86
N PHE A 458 3.36 7.79 16.35
CA PHE A 458 3.40 7.42 14.94
C PHE A 458 2.15 6.64 14.52
N LEU A 459 1.73 5.65 15.31
CA LEU A 459 0.53 4.87 15.05
C LEU A 459 -0.75 5.72 15.10
N ALA A 460 -0.82 6.70 16.00
CA ALA A 460 -1.94 7.65 16.03
C ALA A 460 -1.99 8.56 14.78
N GLN A 461 -0.84 8.82 14.13
CA GLN A 461 -0.72 9.72 12.98
C GLN A 461 -1.04 9.07 11.62
N ALA A 462 -1.28 7.75 11.55
CA ALA A 462 -1.56 7.08 10.30
C ALA A 462 -2.73 7.73 9.55
N SER A 463 -2.54 8.01 8.25
CA SER A 463 -3.56 8.65 7.40
C SER A 463 -4.83 7.83 7.26
N ASP A 464 -4.71 6.51 7.40
CA ASP A 464 -5.79 5.54 7.34
C ASP A 464 -6.95 5.89 8.27
N TRP A 465 -6.64 6.37 9.48
CA TRP A 465 -7.69 6.68 10.46
C TRP A 465 -8.58 7.83 9.99
N ALA A 466 -7.99 8.91 9.51
CA ALA A 466 -8.73 10.03 8.97
C ALA A 466 -9.51 9.64 7.70
N PHE A 467 -8.93 8.82 6.83
CA PHE A 467 -9.58 8.27 5.65
C PHE A 467 -10.81 7.43 6.01
N MET A 468 -10.67 6.48 6.94
CA MET A 468 -11.77 5.62 7.40
C MET A 468 -12.91 6.42 8.05
N MET A 469 -12.58 7.44 8.84
CA MET A 469 -13.57 8.35 9.43
C MET A 469 -14.34 9.10 8.34
N LYS A 470 -13.66 9.53 7.27
CA LYS A 470 -14.27 10.25 6.15
C LYS A 470 -15.18 9.36 5.30
N THR A 471 -14.73 8.15 4.99
CA THR A 471 -15.48 7.21 4.14
C THR A 471 -16.61 6.51 4.89
N GLY A 472 -16.58 6.51 6.22
CA GLY A 472 -17.53 5.80 7.09
C GLY A 472 -17.25 4.31 7.24
N SER A 473 -16.36 3.74 6.43
CA SER A 473 -15.96 2.34 6.54
C SER A 473 -15.02 2.17 7.73
N PHE A 474 -15.39 1.32 8.69
CA PHE A 474 -14.63 1.08 9.92
C PHE A 474 -14.33 2.34 10.76
N SER A 475 -15.19 3.36 10.68
CA SER A 475 -14.99 4.65 11.36
C SER A 475 -14.81 4.51 12.87
N GLU A 476 -15.60 3.66 13.53
CA GLU A 476 -15.49 3.43 14.98
C GLU A 476 -14.16 2.76 15.37
N TYR A 477 -13.68 1.82 14.56
CA TYR A 477 -12.36 1.24 14.76
C TYR A 477 -11.26 2.30 14.64
N ALA A 478 -11.30 3.12 13.59
CA ALA A 478 -10.34 4.20 13.37
C ALA A 478 -10.30 5.20 14.54
N LYS A 479 -11.47 5.64 15.02
CA LYS A 479 -11.58 6.50 16.21
C LYS A 479 -10.94 5.85 17.43
N LYS A 480 -11.29 4.58 17.69
CA LYS A 480 -10.74 3.81 18.81
C LYS A 480 -9.22 3.70 18.73
N ARG A 481 -8.66 3.46 17.54
CA ARG A 481 -7.20 3.37 17.35
C ARG A 481 -6.50 4.68 17.73
N VAL A 482 -6.96 5.83 17.19
CA VAL A 482 -6.38 7.14 17.52
C VAL A 482 -6.47 7.42 19.02
N VAL A 483 -7.63 7.22 19.63
CA VAL A 483 -7.83 7.48 21.07
C VAL A 483 -6.91 6.57 21.90
N THR A 484 -6.88 5.27 21.61
CA THR A 484 -6.07 4.31 22.37
C THR A 484 -4.57 4.63 22.29
N HIS A 485 -4.06 4.97 21.11
CA HIS A 485 -2.64 5.34 20.97
C HIS A 485 -2.31 6.64 21.73
N LEU A 486 -3.19 7.63 21.68
CA LEU A 486 -3.00 8.86 22.45
C LEU A 486 -3.10 8.60 23.97
N GLU A 487 -4.03 7.77 24.43
CA GLU A 487 -4.12 7.38 25.84
C GLU A 487 -2.83 6.69 26.31
N ARG A 488 -2.31 5.71 25.54
CA ARG A 488 -1.03 5.04 25.84
C ARG A 488 0.12 6.04 25.85
N PHE A 489 0.19 6.95 24.86
CA PHE A 489 1.19 7.99 24.81
C PHE A 489 1.20 8.85 26.10
N TYR A 490 0.04 9.32 26.55
CA TYR A 490 -0.04 10.15 27.75
C TYR A 490 0.13 9.36 29.05
N LEU A 491 -0.25 8.09 29.09
CA LEU A 491 0.05 7.20 30.21
C LEU A 491 1.58 7.01 30.38
N LEU A 492 2.29 6.74 29.29
CA LEU A 492 3.76 6.63 29.29
C LEU A 492 4.43 7.94 29.70
N LYS A 493 3.88 9.11 29.26
CA LYS A 493 4.35 10.42 29.74
C LYS A 493 4.25 10.54 31.26
N GLN A 494 3.15 10.05 31.88
CA GLN A 494 3.01 10.10 33.34
C GLN A 494 4.09 9.29 34.06
N PHE A 495 4.57 8.17 33.50
CA PHE A 495 5.69 7.41 34.07
C PHE A 495 6.95 8.26 34.18
N LEU A 496 7.24 9.07 33.18
CA LEU A 496 8.40 9.98 33.17
C LEU A 496 8.21 11.17 34.12
N GLU A 497 7.00 11.70 34.25
CA GLU A 497 6.72 12.86 35.12
C GLU A 497 6.72 12.51 36.60
N LYS A 498 6.24 11.28 36.94
CA LYS A 498 6.19 10.78 38.31
C LYS A 498 7.48 10.06 38.74
N ASP A 499 8.43 9.92 37.82
CA ASP A 499 9.66 9.11 37.99
C ASP A 499 9.38 7.68 38.50
N PHE A 500 8.27 7.12 38.05
CA PHE A 500 7.80 5.78 38.42
C PHE A 500 7.29 5.05 37.19
N ILE A 501 7.92 3.94 36.86
CA ILE A 501 7.58 3.12 35.69
C ILE A 501 6.86 1.83 36.16
N ASN A 502 5.64 1.66 35.70
CA ASN A 502 4.95 0.38 35.84
C ASN A 502 5.38 -0.54 34.69
N TYR A 503 6.25 -1.50 35.00
CA TYR A 503 6.85 -2.42 34.01
C TYR A 503 5.83 -3.31 33.34
N GLU A 504 4.86 -3.85 34.08
CA GLU A 504 3.83 -4.71 33.54
C GLU A 504 3.02 -3.98 32.45
N VAL A 505 2.65 -2.73 32.71
CA VAL A 505 1.93 -1.89 31.75
C VAL A 505 2.82 -1.51 30.55
N LEU A 506 4.11 -1.18 30.79
CA LEU A 506 5.03 -0.86 29.70
C LEU A 506 5.21 -2.06 28.77
N GLU A 507 5.46 -3.25 29.31
CA GLU A 507 5.64 -4.47 28.54
C GLU A 507 4.37 -4.89 27.79
N ASP A 508 3.19 -4.69 28.38
CA ASP A 508 1.93 -4.91 27.68
C ASP A 508 1.76 -4.00 26.47
N ILE A 509 2.09 -2.70 26.62
CA ILE A 509 2.01 -1.74 25.51
C ILE A 509 3.06 -2.08 24.44
N GLU A 510 4.32 -2.36 24.82
CA GLU A 510 5.38 -2.76 23.89
C GLU A 510 5.02 -4.04 23.12
N ASN A 511 4.36 -5.01 23.78
CA ASN A 511 3.92 -6.22 23.11
C ASN A 511 2.78 -5.96 22.12
N LYS A 512 1.85 -5.06 22.43
CA LYS A 512 0.73 -4.71 21.54
C LYS A 512 1.20 -3.94 20.30
N ASP A 513 2.04 -2.94 20.51
CA ASP A 513 2.48 -2.01 19.48
C ASP A 513 4.02 -2.12 19.29
N ASN A 514 4.45 -3.32 18.86
CA ASN A 514 5.86 -3.73 18.72
C ASN A 514 6.53 -3.23 17.41
N ILE A 515 5.88 -2.32 16.69
CA ILE A 515 6.38 -1.78 15.41
C ILE A 515 7.77 -1.12 15.60
N PHE A 516 8.64 -1.26 14.62
CA PHE A 516 9.98 -0.65 14.61
C PHE A 516 10.80 -0.93 15.87
N PRO A 517 11.31 -2.17 16.06
CA PRO A 517 11.99 -2.57 17.29
C PRO A 517 13.15 -1.68 17.70
N ASP A 518 13.89 -1.12 16.72
CA ASP A 518 15.07 -0.28 16.94
C ASP A 518 14.78 1.23 16.86
N LEU A 519 13.50 1.60 16.93
CA LEU A 519 13.12 3.01 16.92
C LEU A 519 13.71 3.74 18.14
N ASP A 520 14.25 4.92 17.89
CA ASP A 520 14.82 5.77 18.92
C ASP A 520 14.17 7.14 18.98
N TYR A 521 13.83 7.58 20.17
CA TYR A 521 13.17 8.87 20.41
C TYR A 521 14.03 10.08 20.00
N SER A 522 15.34 9.90 19.84
CA SER A 522 16.26 10.96 19.40
C SER A 522 15.93 11.53 18.02
N LEU A 523 15.10 10.84 17.24
CA LEU A 523 14.50 11.38 16.01
C LEU A 523 13.78 12.73 16.20
N PHE A 524 13.38 13.03 17.44
CA PHE A 524 12.72 14.30 17.81
C PHE A 524 13.69 15.35 18.39
N HIS A 525 15.01 15.10 18.39
CA HIS A 525 16.01 16.05 18.90
C HIS A 525 16.32 17.20 17.93
N SER A 526 16.00 17.08 16.65
CA SER A 526 16.50 17.94 15.56
C SER A 526 15.74 19.26 15.42
#